data_7a576871d767b4ecc985d49577af6c53
#
_entry.id   7a576871d767b4ecc985d49577af6c53
#
_cell.length_a   1.000
_cell.length_b   1.000
_cell.length_c   1.000
_cell.angle_alpha   90.00
_cell.angle_beta   90.00
_cell.angle_gamma   90.00
#
_symmetry.space_group_name_H-M   'P 1'
#
loop_
_entity.id
_entity.type
_entity.pdbx_description
1 polymer ?
#
loop_
_entity_poly.entity_id
_entity_poly.type
_entity_poly.pdbx_seq_one_letter_code
_entity_poly.pdbx_strand_id
1 'polypeptide(L)'
;KSRQKDKDARWTKKHGNSFFGYKNHVNADAKHKLIWRYEVSDAAVHDSQKLDGLLSKANTSADVFADSAYRSAETEMKLKARGFKSRIHVRATRGHPLSQAKQEANRKKSQVRARIEHVFGAQQTSPGGRIVRTIGIVRARVKIGLQNLVYNIRRLVTLERMAAA
;
A
#
# COMPACT_ATOMS: atom_id res chain seq x y z
N LYS A 1 -13.19 -24.07 -10.70
CA LYS A 1 -12.63 -22.88 -11.40
C LYS A 1 -13.30 -22.57 -12.75
N SER A 2 -13.78 -23.59 -13.49
CA SER A 2 -14.44 -23.39 -14.80
C SER A 2 -15.77 -22.62 -14.73
N ARG A 3 -16.44 -22.59 -13.57
CA ARG A 3 -17.69 -21.87 -13.34
C ARG A 3 -17.52 -20.42 -12.89
N GLN A 4 -16.29 -19.98 -12.58
CA GLN A 4 -16.03 -18.60 -12.20
C GLN A 4 -16.07 -17.68 -13.41
N LYS A 5 -16.90 -16.63 -13.35
CA LYS A 5 -17.05 -15.63 -14.41
C LYS A 5 -15.76 -14.82 -14.59
N ASP A 6 -15.03 -14.54 -13.51
CA ASP A 6 -13.71 -13.88 -13.53
C ASP A 6 -12.61 -14.90 -13.21
N LYS A 7 -11.81 -15.25 -14.21
CA LYS A 7 -10.74 -16.25 -14.09
C LYS A 7 -9.44 -15.69 -13.51
N ASP A 8 -9.28 -14.37 -13.51
CA ASP A 8 -8.08 -13.69 -13.00
C ASP A 8 -8.20 -13.33 -11.53
N ALA A 9 -9.42 -13.09 -11.04
CA ALA A 9 -9.67 -12.78 -9.64
C ALA A 9 -9.43 -13.98 -8.72
N ARG A 10 -9.03 -13.71 -7.48
CA ARG A 10 -8.79 -14.74 -6.45
C ARG A 10 -9.43 -14.34 -5.14
N TRP A 11 -9.61 -15.33 -4.28
CA TRP A 11 -10.05 -15.14 -2.91
C TRP A 11 -8.89 -14.78 -1.99
N THR A 12 -9.15 -13.87 -1.08
CA THR A 12 -8.29 -13.58 0.07
C THR A 12 -9.14 -13.48 1.34
N LYS A 13 -8.53 -13.74 2.49
CA LYS A 13 -9.20 -13.63 3.78
C LYS A 13 -8.52 -12.55 4.61
N LYS A 14 -9.31 -11.60 5.15
CA LYS A 14 -8.80 -10.52 6.01
C LYS A 14 -9.77 -10.30 7.17
N HIS A 15 -9.26 -10.36 8.41
CA HIS A 15 -10.06 -10.19 9.63
C HIS A 15 -11.33 -11.08 9.66
N GLY A 16 -11.19 -12.36 9.28
CA GLY A 16 -12.30 -13.31 9.24
C GLY A 16 -13.19 -13.21 7.99
N ASN A 17 -13.17 -12.11 7.27
CA ASN A 17 -13.98 -11.90 6.06
C ASN A 17 -13.24 -12.35 4.80
N SER A 18 -13.99 -12.96 3.89
CA SER A 18 -13.49 -13.40 2.59
C SER A 18 -13.80 -12.35 1.52
N PHE A 19 -12.80 -12.01 0.72
CA PHE A 19 -12.91 -11.06 -0.39
C PHE A 19 -12.47 -11.74 -1.68
N PHE A 20 -13.25 -11.55 -2.74
CA PHE A 20 -12.94 -12.02 -4.08
C PHE A 20 -12.66 -10.82 -4.99
N GLY A 21 -11.54 -10.81 -5.67
CA GLY A 21 -11.21 -9.72 -6.60
C GLY A 21 -9.72 -9.43 -6.72
N TYR A 22 -9.40 -8.14 -6.66
CA TYR A 22 -8.08 -7.58 -6.92
C TYR A 22 -7.61 -6.70 -5.77
N LYS A 23 -6.29 -6.53 -5.66
CA LYS A 23 -5.64 -5.61 -4.73
C LYS A 23 -4.98 -4.46 -5.47
N ASN A 24 -5.07 -3.27 -4.89
CA ASN A 24 -4.29 -2.10 -5.26
C ASN A 24 -3.12 -1.95 -4.28
N HIS A 25 -1.91 -2.23 -4.75
CA HIS A 25 -0.69 -2.00 -3.99
C HIS A 25 -0.17 -0.62 -4.32
N VAL A 26 0.01 0.22 -3.32
CA VAL A 26 0.30 1.65 -3.50
C VAL A 26 1.56 2.04 -2.75
N ASN A 27 2.43 2.79 -3.42
CA ASN A 27 3.47 3.60 -2.80
C ASN A 27 3.05 5.07 -2.88
N ALA A 28 2.87 5.70 -1.72
CA ALA A 28 2.54 7.11 -1.63
C ALA A 28 3.64 7.89 -0.91
N ASP A 29 3.85 9.12 -1.34
CA ASP A 29 4.74 10.06 -0.68
C ASP A 29 4.25 10.39 0.74
N ALA A 30 5.16 10.31 1.70
CA ALA A 30 4.84 10.55 3.10
C ALA A 30 4.54 12.03 3.40
N LYS A 31 5.06 12.98 2.63
CA LYS A 31 4.86 14.42 2.84
C LYS A 31 3.54 14.90 2.26
N HIS A 32 3.31 14.62 0.98
CA HIS A 32 2.18 15.15 0.22
C HIS A 32 1.02 14.17 0.10
N LYS A 33 1.22 12.88 0.44
CA LYS A 33 0.26 11.77 0.30
C LYS A 33 -0.15 11.51 -1.15
N LEU A 34 0.70 11.86 -2.13
CA LEU A 34 0.49 11.54 -3.54
C LEU A 34 0.92 10.12 -3.84
N ILE A 35 0.17 9.42 -4.66
CA ILE A 35 0.53 8.08 -5.13
C ILE A 35 1.62 8.23 -6.18
N TRP A 36 2.81 7.72 -5.87
CA TRP A 36 3.97 7.72 -6.78
C TRP A 36 3.95 6.53 -7.73
N ARG A 37 3.68 5.35 -7.20
CA ARG A 37 3.58 4.09 -7.95
C ARG A 37 2.47 3.23 -7.41
N TYR A 38 1.91 2.41 -8.28
CA TYR A 38 0.96 1.38 -7.88
C TYR A 38 1.09 0.14 -8.75
N GLU A 39 0.71 -0.99 -8.21
CA GLU A 39 0.53 -2.25 -8.92
C GLU A 39 -0.81 -2.87 -8.57
N VAL A 40 -1.42 -3.55 -9.55
CA VAL A 40 -2.66 -4.28 -9.36
C VAL A 40 -2.40 -5.76 -9.53
N SER A 41 -2.79 -6.54 -8.55
CA SER A 41 -2.72 -8.00 -8.58
C SER A 41 -4.08 -8.62 -8.26
N ASP A 42 -4.21 -9.93 -8.43
CA ASP A 42 -5.31 -10.64 -7.80
C ASP A 42 -5.20 -10.56 -6.26
N ALA A 43 -6.32 -10.82 -5.57
CA ALA A 43 -6.40 -10.62 -4.13
C ALA A 43 -5.60 -11.64 -3.31
N ALA A 44 -5.15 -12.77 -3.88
CA ALA A 44 -4.37 -13.77 -3.17
C ALA A 44 -2.88 -13.41 -3.07
N VAL A 45 -2.37 -12.53 -3.93
CA VAL A 45 -0.96 -12.09 -3.90
C VAL A 45 -0.68 -11.39 -2.58
N HIS A 46 0.39 -11.81 -1.90
CA HIS A 46 0.83 -11.18 -0.65
C HIS A 46 1.49 -9.82 -0.95
N ASP A 47 1.17 -8.82 -0.14
CA ASP A 47 1.58 -7.43 -0.38
C ASP A 47 3.12 -7.26 -0.42
N SER A 48 3.87 -8.06 0.36
CA SER A 48 5.34 -8.04 0.38
C SER A 48 5.98 -8.40 -0.97
N GLN A 49 5.31 -9.21 -1.80
CA GLN A 49 5.80 -9.60 -3.13
C GLN A 49 5.79 -8.43 -4.12
N LYS A 50 5.04 -7.37 -3.82
CA LYS A 50 4.91 -6.19 -4.68
C LYS A 50 5.79 -5.01 -4.26
N LEU A 51 6.48 -5.12 -3.13
CA LEU A 51 7.29 -4.04 -2.59
C LEU A 51 8.36 -3.54 -3.58
N ASP A 52 9.10 -4.44 -4.21
CA ASP A 52 10.20 -4.09 -5.12
C ASP A 52 9.76 -3.23 -6.32
N GLY A 53 8.62 -3.55 -6.94
CA GLY A 53 8.05 -2.80 -8.06
C GLY A 53 7.53 -1.42 -7.66
N LEU A 54 7.15 -1.27 -6.39
CA LEU A 54 6.62 -0.02 -5.85
C LEU A 54 7.71 0.98 -5.46
N LEU A 55 8.94 0.53 -5.20
CA LEU A 55 10.02 1.42 -4.78
C LEU A 55 10.52 2.31 -5.91
N SER A 56 10.73 3.58 -5.62
CA SER A 56 11.26 4.57 -6.57
C SER A 56 12.27 5.49 -5.90
N LYS A 57 13.44 5.67 -6.54
CA LYS A 57 14.45 6.65 -6.11
C LYS A 57 14.03 8.10 -6.37
N ALA A 58 13.02 8.31 -7.22
CA ALA A 58 12.46 9.64 -7.50
C ALA A 58 11.51 10.14 -6.39
N ASN A 59 11.26 9.35 -5.34
CA ASN A 59 10.45 9.80 -4.21
C ASN A 59 11.25 10.79 -3.34
N THR A 60 10.54 11.58 -2.53
CA THR A 60 11.10 12.65 -1.69
C THR A 60 12.05 12.17 -0.60
N SER A 61 12.02 10.89 -0.25
CA SER A 61 12.87 10.28 0.77
C SER A 61 13.25 8.85 0.42
N ALA A 62 14.44 8.44 0.85
CA ALA A 62 14.87 7.05 0.80
C ALA A 62 14.25 6.18 1.91
N ASP A 63 13.51 6.76 2.87
CA ASP A 63 12.88 6.03 3.95
C ASP A 63 11.66 5.24 3.46
N VAL A 64 11.62 3.94 3.73
CA VAL A 64 10.52 3.03 3.35
C VAL A 64 9.75 2.61 4.58
N PHE A 65 8.53 3.12 4.72
CA PHE A 65 7.62 2.78 5.81
C PHE A 65 6.64 1.70 5.35
N ALA A 66 6.64 0.57 6.04
CA ALA A 66 5.71 -0.52 5.76
C ALA A 66 5.34 -1.27 7.05
N ASP A 67 4.32 -2.12 6.96
CA ASP A 67 3.88 -2.99 8.05
C ASP A 67 4.92 -4.08 8.34
N SER A 68 4.84 -4.66 9.52
CA SER A 68 5.68 -5.79 9.94
C SER A 68 5.57 -7.03 9.05
N ALA A 69 4.47 -7.18 8.31
CA ALA A 69 4.28 -8.23 7.32
C ALA A 69 5.28 -8.17 6.15
N TYR A 70 5.84 -6.99 5.88
CA TYR A 70 6.88 -6.80 4.85
C TYR A 70 8.29 -7.11 5.35
N ARG A 71 8.46 -7.35 6.67
CA ARG A 71 9.79 -7.51 7.26
C ARG A 71 10.30 -8.93 7.09
N SER A 72 11.37 -9.08 6.33
CA SER A 72 12.17 -10.30 6.21
C SER A 72 13.65 -9.92 6.04
N ALA A 73 14.56 -10.87 6.31
CA ALA A 73 15.99 -10.65 6.07
C ALA A 73 16.24 -10.29 4.60
N GLU A 74 15.57 -10.97 3.68
CA GLU A 74 15.66 -10.71 2.24
C GLU A 74 15.21 -9.30 1.89
N THR A 75 14.07 -8.84 2.41
CA THR A 75 13.56 -7.48 2.19
C THR A 75 14.53 -6.43 2.70
N GLU A 76 15.09 -6.61 3.90
CA GLU A 76 16.06 -5.68 4.49
C GLU A 76 17.33 -5.60 3.65
N MET A 77 17.86 -6.75 3.17
CA MET A 77 19.01 -6.78 2.26
C MET A 77 18.72 -6.07 0.94
N LYS A 78 17.59 -6.34 0.30
CA LYS A 78 17.17 -5.68 -0.95
C LYS A 78 17.05 -4.17 -0.80
N LEU A 79 16.41 -3.70 0.27
CA LEU A 79 16.29 -2.27 0.56
C LEU A 79 17.67 -1.62 0.71
N LYS A 80 18.56 -2.23 1.50
CA LYS A 80 19.92 -1.73 1.71
C LYS A 80 20.73 -1.69 0.41
N ALA A 81 20.70 -2.76 -0.38
CA ALA A 81 21.40 -2.84 -1.67
C ALA A 81 20.95 -1.77 -2.67
N ARG A 82 19.67 -1.38 -2.62
CA ARG A 82 19.09 -0.32 -3.46
C ARG A 82 19.24 1.09 -2.87
N GLY A 83 19.87 1.24 -1.70
CA GLY A 83 20.10 2.53 -1.04
C GLY A 83 18.88 3.08 -0.28
N PHE A 84 17.88 2.23 0.00
CA PHE A 84 16.74 2.60 0.83
C PHE A 84 17.00 2.36 2.31
N LYS A 85 16.38 3.18 3.16
CA LYS A 85 16.41 3.06 4.62
C LYS A 85 15.11 2.39 5.10
N SER A 86 15.22 1.18 5.63
CA SER A 86 14.06 0.48 6.16
C SER A 86 13.52 1.15 7.42
N ARG A 87 12.24 1.51 7.37
CA ARG A 87 11.42 1.95 8.50
C ARG A 87 10.26 0.97 8.75
N ILE A 88 10.42 -0.27 8.28
CA ILE A 88 9.44 -1.33 8.49
C ILE A 88 9.32 -1.63 9.99
N HIS A 89 8.09 -1.91 10.45
CA HIS A 89 7.84 -2.25 11.84
C HIS A 89 8.59 -3.52 12.27
N VAL A 90 9.10 -3.50 13.48
CA VAL A 90 9.66 -4.70 14.12
C VAL A 90 8.51 -5.49 14.73
N ARG A 91 8.49 -6.80 14.51
CA ARG A 91 7.51 -7.72 15.09
C ARG A 91 8.10 -8.40 16.33
N ALA A 92 7.30 -8.56 17.37
CA ALA A 92 7.62 -9.46 18.47
C ALA A 92 7.66 -10.91 17.98
N THR A 93 8.54 -11.70 18.50
CA THR A 93 8.57 -13.16 18.28
C THR A 93 8.09 -13.87 19.55
N ARG A 94 7.68 -15.13 19.41
CA ARG A 94 7.18 -15.92 20.55
C ARG A 94 8.26 -16.00 21.64
N GLY A 95 7.93 -15.63 22.87
CA GLY A 95 8.86 -15.59 24.01
C GLY A 95 9.78 -14.35 24.05
N HIS A 96 9.77 -13.50 23.02
CA HIS A 96 10.60 -12.29 22.97
C HIS A 96 9.73 -11.04 22.66
N PRO A 97 9.12 -10.42 23.66
CA PRO A 97 8.37 -9.19 23.48
C PRO A 97 9.29 -8.04 23.05
N LEU A 98 8.73 -7.05 22.39
CA LEU A 98 9.49 -5.86 22.00
C LEU A 98 9.90 -5.07 23.26
N SER A 99 11.17 -4.64 23.31
CA SER A 99 11.61 -3.67 24.30
C SER A 99 10.85 -2.35 24.17
N GLN A 100 10.76 -1.57 25.24
CA GLN A 100 10.08 -0.27 25.25
C GLN A 100 10.60 0.67 24.15
N ALA A 101 11.92 0.71 23.92
CA ALA A 101 12.53 1.50 22.86
C ALA A 101 12.05 1.07 21.44
N LYS A 102 11.91 -0.24 21.20
CA LYS A 102 11.38 -0.76 19.92
C LYS A 102 9.89 -0.47 19.75
N GLN A 103 9.11 -0.53 20.84
CA GLN A 103 7.68 -0.17 20.80
C GLN A 103 7.51 1.31 20.48
N GLU A 104 8.29 2.19 21.09
CA GLU A 104 8.27 3.63 20.84
C GLU A 104 8.71 3.94 19.40
N ALA A 105 9.77 3.28 18.91
CA ALA A 105 10.19 3.41 17.51
C ALA A 105 9.09 2.96 16.54
N ASN A 106 8.37 1.87 16.84
CA ASN A 106 7.24 1.43 16.03
C ASN A 106 6.08 2.44 16.07
N ARG A 107 5.80 3.06 17.23
CA ARG A 107 4.78 4.10 17.38
C ARG A 107 5.06 5.30 16.47
N LYS A 108 6.30 5.79 16.44
CA LYS A 108 6.73 6.86 15.52
C LYS A 108 6.55 6.47 14.05
N LYS A 109 6.92 5.25 13.68
CA LYS A 109 6.74 4.73 12.30
C LYS A 109 5.25 4.61 11.94
N SER A 110 4.38 4.22 12.89
CA SER A 110 2.93 4.14 12.69
C SER A 110 2.32 5.50 12.35
N GLN A 111 2.77 6.58 12.96
CA GLN A 111 2.30 7.93 12.67
C GLN A 111 2.54 8.33 11.20
N VAL A 112 3.69 7.93 10.64
CA VAL A 112 3.97 8.17 9.20
C VAL A 112 3.14 7.23 8.34
N ARG A 113 3.05 5.94 8.71
CA ARG A 113 2.29 4.94 7.96
C ARG A 113 0.79 5.24 7.90
N ALA A 114 0.21 5.85 8.94
CA ALA A 114 -1.19 6.27 8.94
C ALA A 114 -1.55 7.20 7.75
N ARG A 115 -0.56 7.84 7.14
CA ARG A 115 -0.78 8.68 5.95
C ARG A 115 -1.22 7.87 4.73
N ILE A 116 -0.81 6.60 4.60
CA ILE A 116 -1.28 5.72 3.52
C ILE A 116 -2.73 5.26 3.77
N GLU A 117 -3.13 5.12 5.01
CA GLU A 117 -4.52 4.79 5.36
C GLU A 117 -5.48 5.90 4.90
N HIS A 118 -5.04 7.16 4.97
CA HIS A 118 -5.78 8.29 4.42
C HIS A 118 -5.97 8.16 2.90
N VAL A 119 -4.99 7.65 2.16
CA VAL A 119 -5.12 7.41 0.71
C VAL A 119 -6.24 6.40 0.44
N PHE A 120 -6.21 5.26 1.11
CA PHE A 120 -7.23 4.23 0.95
C PHE A 120 -8.60 4.68 1.47
N GLY A 121 -8.65 5.40 2.59
CA GLY A 121 -9.89 5.96 3.12
C GLY A 121 -10.56 6.90 2.12
N ALA A 122 -9.81 7.83 1.53
CA ALA A 122 -10.32 8.74 0.52
C ALA A 122 -10.80 8.02 -0.76
N GLN A 123 -10.13 6.94 -1.16
CA GLN A 123 -10.57 6.11 -2.28
C GLN A 123 -11.87 5.37 -1.96
N GLN A 124 -12.01 4.81 -0.76
CA GLN A 124 -13.20 4.05 -0.34
C GLN A 124 -14.45 4.92 -0.24
N THR A 125 -14.31 6.19 0.13
CA THR A 125 -15.43 7.15 0.21
C THR A 125 -15.80 7.75 -1.13
N SER A 126 -14.96 7.61 -2.15
CA SER A 126 -15.27 8.07 -3.51
C SER A 126 -16.32 7.19 -4.19
N PRO A 127 -17.21 7.76 -5.05
CA PRO A 127 -18.18 6.98 -5.79
C PRO A 127 -17.52 5.83 -6.58
N GLY A 128 -17.99 4.60 -6.36
CA GLY A 128 -17.43 3.38 -6.99
C GLY A 128 -16.06 2.95 -6.46
N GLY A 129 -15.54 3.56 -5.37
CA GLY A 129 -14.22 3.28 -4.84
C GLY A 129 -14.08 1.96 -4.09
N ARG A 130 -15.17 1.46 -3.50
CA ARG A 130 -15.15 0.22 -2.69
C ARG A 130 -15.15 -1.06 -3.52
N ILE A 131 -15.79 -1.05 -4.68
CA ILE A 131 -16.02 -2.27 -5.46
C ILE A 131 -15.58 -2.05 -6.90
N VAL A 132 -14.63 -2.86 -7.33
CA VAL A 132 -14.21 -2.92 -8.73
C VAL A 132 -15.13 -3.89 -9.47
N ARG A 133 -16.16 -3.36 -10.14
CA ARG A 133 -17.14 -4.16 -10.91
C ARG A 133 -16.66 -4.40 -12.33
N THR A 134 -15.48 -5.02 -12.47
CA THR A 134 -14.92 -5.39 -13.79
C THR A 134 -14.55 -6.87 -13.79
N ILE A 135 -14.54 -7.47 -14.97
CA ILE A 135 -14.10 -8.86 -15.18
C ILE A 135 -12.76 -8.81 -15.88
N GLY A 136 -11.78 -9.53 -15.33
CA GLY A 136 -10.43 -9.64 -15.85
C GLY A 136 -9.46 -8.57 -15.33
N ILE A 137 -8.20 -8.99 -15.14
CA ILE A 137 -7.13 -8.16 -14.55
C ILE A 137 -6.85 -6.88 -15.35
N VAL A 138 -6.96 -6.94 -16.67
CA VAL A 138 -6.70 -5.77 -17.55
C VAL A 138 -7.68 -4.64 -17.24
N ARG A 139 -8.98 -4.94 -17.22
CA ARG A 139 -10.01 -3.95 -16.90
C ARG A 139 -9.91 -3.48 -15.44
N ALA A 140 -9.57 -4.38 -14.52
CA ALA A 140 -9.32 -4.02 -13.12
C ALA A 140 -8.15 -3.02 -13.00
N ARG A 141 -7.05 -3.23 -13.72
CA ARG A 141 -5.91 -2.29 -13.77
C ARG A 141 -6.31 -0.92 -14.26
N VAL A 142 -7.08 -0.83 -15.34
CA VAL A 142 -7.58 0.45 -15.87
C VAL A 142 -8.45 1.15 -14.83
N LYS A 143 -9.44 0.45 -14.26
CA LYS A 143 -10.35 1.01 -13.26
C LYS A 143 -9.63 1.53 -12.03
N ILE A 144 -8.74 0.72 -11.46
CA ILE A 144 -7.95 1.08 -10.28
C ILE A 144 -6.96 2.21 -10.61
N GLY A 145 -6.34 2.18 -11.79
CA GLY A 145 -5.45 3.25 -12.25
C GLY A 145 -6.16 4.60 -12.35
N LEU A 146 -7.37 4.62 -12.91
CA LEU A 146 -8.20 5.83 -12.94
C LEU A 146 -8.58 6.31 -11.54
N GLN A 147 -8.89 5.41 -10.59
CA GLN A 147 -9.15 5.77 -9.20
C GLN A 147 -7.92 6.42 -8.54
N ASN A 148 -6.73 5.86 -8.77
CA ASN A 148 -5.47 6.41 -8.27
C ASN A 148 -5.20 7.80 -8.87
N LEU A 149 -5.44 8.00 -10.16
CA LEU A 149 -5.30 9.28 -10.84
C LEU A 149 -6.26 10.34 -10.28
N VAL A 150 -7.55 10.00 -10.15
CA VAL A 150 -8.56 10.90 -9.57
C VAL A 150 -8.20 11.29 -8.14
N TYR A 151 -7.70 10.34 -7.34
CA TYR A 151 -7.19 10.63 -6.01
C TYR A 151 -6.05 11.65 -6.06
N ASN A 152 -5.05 11.45 -6.91
CA ASN A 152 -3.90 12.36 -7.03
C ASN A 152 -4.32 13.76 -7.48
N ILE A 153 -5.22 13.89 -8.45
CA ILE A 153 -5.76 15.20 -8.89
C ILE A 153 -6.45 15.93 -7.73
N ARG A 154 -7.34 15.25 -7.01
CA ARG A 154 -8.03 15.83 -5.86
C ARG A 154 -7.05 16.25 -4.75
N ARG A 155 -6.02 15.42 -4.53
CA ARG A 155 -4.99 15.71 -3.53
C ARG A 155 -4.15 16.91 -3.94
N LEU A 156 -3.78 17.03 -5.22
CA LEU A 156 -3.05 18.17 -5.76
C LEU A 156 -3.82 19.47 -5.55
N VAL A 157 -5.09 19.52 -5.95
CA VAL A 157 -5.96 20.68 -5.72
C VAL A 157 -6.03 21.07 -4.24
N THR A 158 -6.07 20.07 -3.33
CA THR A 158 -6.05 20.34 -1.88
C THR A 158 -4.72 20.97 -1.45
N LEU A 159 -3.60 20.45 -1.98
CA LEU A 159 -2.27 20.98 -1.64
C LEU A 159 -2.08 22.41 -2.16
N GLU A 160 -2.55 22.71 -3.36
CA GLU A 160 -2.52 24.08 -3.92
C GLU A 160 -3.33 25.06 -3.08
N ARG A 161 -4.53 24.67 -2.66
CA ARG A 161 -5.36 25.50 -1.76
C ARG A 161 -4.68 25.77 -0.41
N MET A 162 -4.01 24.73 0.15
CA MET A 162 -3.26 24.88 1.40
C MET A 162 -2.01 25.75 1.26
N ALA A 163 -1.41 25.82 0.08
CA ALA A 163 -0.25 26.66 -0.19
C ALA A 163 -0.65 28.12 -0.45
N ALA A 164 -1.88 28.36 -0.87
CA ALA A 164 -2.42 29.69 -1.14
C ALA A 164 -3.07 30.35 0.10
N ALA A 165 -3.29 29.59 1.20
CA ALA A 165 -3.86 30.08 2.46
C ALA A 165 -2.76 30.46 3.47
#